data_0a10e34a55d98867ac826f21f02b545b
#
_entry.id   0a10e34a55d98867ac826f21f02b545b
#
_cell.length_a   1.000
_cell.length_b   1.000
_cell.length_c   1.000
_cell.angle_alpha   90.00
_cell.angle_beta   90.00
_cell.angle_gamma   90.00
#
_symmetry.space_group_name_H-M   'P 1'
#
loop_
_entity.id
_entity.type
_entity.pdbx_description
1 polymer ?
#
loop_
_entity_poly.entity_id
_entity_poly.type
_entity_poly.pdbx_seq_one_letter_code
_entity_poly.pdbx_strand_id
1 'polypeptide(L)'
;MTAAPTTAPTVLVIDDEMGILDTIRILLKNEGFTPYTALGGKKGLEQIAALKPELILTDVRMPDVTGLDILASVRAHDPEAVVILMTAQASLQSAIGAVNNGAFYYIQKPFKNEELVAIVRRAAEHRNLRRENKTLKAEMKRRDWSGKPVGASKIWLEALHVAESVAATDSTVLLQGESGTGKEVVARYVHDLSSRGSKPFLSINCGALPESLLESELFGHVKGSFTGASRDKEGLFSAAGDGTFFLDEIGETTPATQVKLLRVLQQREVIPVGATEAKPVHARVIAATNRDLEEEIKRGHFRSDLFYRLNVISIVLPPLRNRPEDISLLAEAFLKRAAELRGESPRSLSTEALEAMQRYSWPGNVRELENALERAAILAKGSSIPLSALPERVVEPKSDPLVSDTSQSNPTLDTIERAYIMWVLENEGGNKPRTAEVLGIDPSTLHRKLARYDLDG
;
A
#
# COMPACT_ATOMS: atom_id res chain seq x y z
N MET A 1 -23.72 -10.57 -0.60
CA MET A 1 -22.52 -11.02 0.12
C MET A 1 -23.01 -11.76 1.35
N THR A 2 -23.05 -13.08 1.28
CA THR A 2 -23.44 -13.98 2.38
C THR A 2 -22.27 -14.08 3.36
N ALA A 3 -22.47 -13.60 4.59
CA ALA A 3 -21.52 -13.78 5.68
C ALA A 3 -21.26 -15.28 5.87
N ALA A 4 -19.99 -15.68 5.89
CA ALA A 4 -19.60 -17.03 6.26
C ALA A 4 -20.15 -17.36 7.66
N PRO A 5 -20.57 -18.59 7.94
CA PRO A 5 -21.10 -18.97 9.24
C PRO A 5 -19.99 -18.79 10.28
N THR A 6 -20.19 -17.85 11.19
CA THR A 6 -19.33 -17.64 12.35
C THR A 6 -19.47 -18.88 13.24
N THR A 7 -18.48 -19.78 13.19
CA THR A 7 -18.39 -20.88 14.14
C THR A 7 -18.31 -20.31 15.55
N ALA A 8 -19.16 -20.82 16.45
CA ALA A 8 -19.21 -20.40 17.85
C ALA A 8 -17.81 -20.52 18.50
N PRO A 9 -17.31 -19.48 19.21
CA PRO A 9 -15.96 -19.50 19.79
C PRO A 9 -15.78 -20.67 20.76
N THR A 10 -14.67 -21.38 20.66
CA THR A 10 -14.32 -22.50 21.52
C THR A 10 -13.74 -22.02 22.84
N VAL A 11 -14.26 -22.54 23.96
CA VAL A 11 -13.85 -22.19 25.30
C VAL A 11 -13.47 -23.45 26.09
N LEU A 12 -12.25 -23.57 26.58
CA LEU A 12 -11.84 -24.65 27.47
C LEU A 12 -11.87 -24.16 28.92
N VAL A 13 -12.60 -24.83 29.75
CA VAL A 13 -12.70 -24.57 31.19
C VAL A 13 -11.93 -25.64 31.94
N ILE A 14 -11.00 -25.24 32.81
CA ILE A 14 -10.10 -26.12 33.58
C ILE A 14 -10.28 -25.81 35.06
N ASP A 15 -10.68 -26.78 35.82
CA ASP A 15 -10.93 -26.67 37.26
C ASP A 15 -10.77 -28.05 37.90
N ASP A 16 -10.49 -28.15 39.20
CA ASP A 16 -10.43 -29.41 39.93
C ASP A 16 -11.78 -29.78 40.55
N GLU A 17 -12.79 -28.89 40.47
CA GLU A 17 -14.15 -29.13 40.95
C GLU A 17 -15.13 -29.39 39.80
N MET A 18 -15.66 -30.62 39.71
CA MET A 18 -16.61 -31.03 38.67
C MET A 18 -17.88 -30.17 38.66
N GLY A 19 -18.39 -29.75 39.83
CA GLY A 19 -19.58 -28.90 39.93
C GLY A 19 -19.42 -27.53 39.30
N ILE A 20 -18.22 -26.94 39.41
CA ILE A 20 -17.88 -25.67 38.77
C ILE A 20 -17.79 -25.83 37.24
N LEU A 21 -17.14 -26.90 36.78
CA LEU A 21 -17.03 -27.25 35.37
C LEU A 21 -18.39 -27.39 34.70
N ASP A 22 -19.30 -28.14 35.31
CA ASP A 22 -20.67 -28.36 34.77
C ASP A 22 -21.48 -27.07 34.75
N THR A 23 -21.39 -26.26 35.79
CA THR A 23 -22.09 -24.99 35.90
C THR A 23 -21.63 -24.02 34.80
N ILE A 24 -20.31 -23.81 34.63
CA ILE A 24 -19.75 -22.93 33.63
C ILE A 24 -20.03 -23.47 32.21
N ARG A 25 -19.96 -24.79 32.02
CA ARG A 25 -20.27 -25.42 30.73
C ARG A 25 -21.71 -25.12 30.29
N ILE A 26 -22.68 -25.29 31.16
CA ILE A 26 -24.09 -25.01 30.87
C ILE A 26 -24.27 -23.51 30.57
N LEU A 27 -23.70 -22.64 31.40
CA LEU A 27 -23.77 -21.19 31.24
C LEU A 27 -23.26 -20.74 29.90
N LEU A 28 -22.02 -21.14 29.53
CA LEU A 28 -21.38 -20.71 28.28
C LEU A 28 -22.09 -21.31 27.05
N LYS A 29 -22.63 -22.52 27.14
CA LYS A 29 -23.42 -23.11 26.06
C LYS A 29 -24.69 -22.32 25.78
N ASN A 30 -25.38 -21.85 26.81
CA ASN A 30 -26.59 -21.02 26.68
C ASN A 30 -26.27 -19.64 26.07
N GLU A 31 -25.04 -19.14 26.24
CA GLU A 31 -24.56 -17.90 25.70
C GLU A 31 -23.95 -17.98 24.28
N GLY A 32 -24.08 -19.17 23.65
CA GLY A 32 -23.66 -19.37 22.25
C GLY A 32 -22.19 -19.70 22.06
N PHE A 33 -21.47 -20.11 23.13
CA PHE A 33 -20.09 -20.61 23.04
C PHE A 33 -20.07 -22.13 22.86
N THR A 34 -18.93 -22.68 22.44
CA THR A 34 -18.65 -24.10 22.37
C THR A 34 -17.71 -24.48 23.55
N PRO A 35 -18.27 -24.80 24.74
CA PRO A 35 -17.46 -25.09 25.92
C PRO A 35 -16.97 -26.53 25.95
N TYR A 36 -15.69 -26.70 26.29
CA TYR A 36 -15.05 -27.95 26.67
C TYR A 36 -14.64 -27.86 28.13
N THR A 37 -14.52 -28.99 28.83
CA THR A 37 -14.16 -29.03 30.25
C THR A 37 -13.02 -30.01 30.50
N ALA A 38 -12.09 -29.68 31.38
CA ALA A 38 -10.99 -30.52 31.80
C ALA A 38 -10.94 -30.55 33.35
N LEU A 39 -10.96 -31.71 33.95
CA LEU A 39 -10.84 -31.90 35.38
C LEU A 39 -9.36 -32.00 35.76
N GLY A 40 -8.80 -30.88 36.32
CA GLY A 40 -7.41 -30.75 36.73
C GLY A 40 -6.46 -30.24 35.61
N GLY A 41 -5.34 -29.67 36.02
CA GLY A 41 -4.41 -28.98 35.13
C GLY A 41 -3.74 -29.89 34.11
N LYS A 42 -3.41 -31.15 34.47
CA LYS A 42 -2.76 -32.08 33.55
C LYS A 42 -3.65 -32.42 32.35
N LYS A 43 -4.94 -32.74 32.58
CA LYS A 43 -5.92 -32.94 31.51
C LYS A 43 -6.17 -31.66 30.74
N GLY A 44 -6.11 -30.49 31.40
CA GLY A 44 -6.17 -29.19 30.77
C GLY A 44 -5.11 -29.02 29.72
N LEU A 45 -3.84 -29.28 30.02
CA LEU A 45 -2.73 -29.20 29.06
C LEU A 45 -2.87 -30.16 27.88
N GLU A 46 -3.32 -31.41 28.14
CA GLU A 46 -3.61 -32.39 27.08
C GLU A 46 -4.68 -31.88 26.12
N GLN A 47 -5.76 -31.31 26.65
CA GLN A 47 -6.86 -30.77 25.83
C GLN A 47 -6.47 -29.48 25.09
N ILE A 48 -5.63 -28.61 25.67
CA ILE A 48 -5.08 -27.42 24.97
C ILE A 48 -4.32 -27.86 23.73
N ALA A 49 -3.47 -28.89 23.85
CA ALA A 49 -2.69 -29.39 22.72
C ALA A 49 -3.57 -30.02 21.62
N ALA A 50 -4.63 -30.75 22.02
CA ALA A 50 -5.52 -31.44 21.10
C ALA A 50 -6.54 -30.52 20.42
N LEU A 51 -7.18 -29.61 21.17
CA LEU A 51 -8.30 -28.79 20.71
C LEU A 51 -7.89 -27.40 20.20
N LYS A 52 -6.75 -26.90 20.63
CA LYS A 52 -6.28 -25.52 20.38
C LYS A 52 -7.41 -24.51 20.62
N PRO A 53 -7.97 -24.44 21.85
CA PRO A 53 -9.14 -23.63 22.14
C PRO A 53 -8.84 -22.13 21.99
N GLU A 54 -9.85 -21.38 21.59
CA GLU A 54 -9.70 -19.93 21.40
C GLU A 54 -9.59 -19.17 22.72
N LEU A 55 -10.34 -19.62 23.72
CA LEU A 55 -10.39 -19.05 25.06
C LEU A 55 -10.13 -20.14 26.08
N ILE A 56 -9.41 -19.83 27.13
CA ILE A 56 -9.09 -20.74 28.22
C ILE A 56 -9.49 -20.07 29.53
N LEU A 57 -10.36 -20.73 30.30
CA LEU A 57 -10.66 -20.38 31.68
C LEU A 57 -10.00 -21.43 32.56
N THR A 58 -9.12 -21.03 33.47
CA THR A 58 -8.46 -22.01 34.33
C THR A 58 -8.45 -21.54 35.79
N ASP A 59 -8.68 -22.46 36.70
CA ASP A 59 -8.43 -22.18 38.12
C ASP A 59 -6.92 -21.96 38.33
N VAL A 60 -6.57 -21.04 39.23
CA VAL A 60 -5.18 -20.76 39.62
C VAL A 60 -4.62 -21.90 40.45
N ARG A 61 -5.43 -22.44 41.36
CA ARG A 61 -4.97 -23.45 42.34
C ARG A 61 -5.58 -24.82 42.04
N MET A 62 -4.77 -25.68 41.46
CA MET A 62 -5.13 -27.09 41.23
C MET A 62 -4.00 -27.98 41.75
N PRO A 63 -4.28 -29.24 42.18
CA PRO A 63 -3.35 -30.10 42.88
C PRO A 63 -2.08 -30.48 42.10
N ASP A 64 -2.19 -30.63 40.76
CA ASP A 64 -1.14 -31.20 39.90
C ASP A 64 -0.38 -30.13 39.10
N VAL A 65 -1.10 -29.30 38.35
CA VAL A 65 -0.57 -28.22 37.50
C VAL A 65 -1.36 -26.97 37.79
N THR A 66 -0.71 -25.88 38.12
CA THR A 66 -1.39 -24.63 38.45
C THR A 66 -1.87 -23.88 37.18
N GLY A 67 -2.89 -23.02 37.33
CA GLY A 67 -3.34 -22.17 36.23
C GLY A 67 -2.27 -21.23 35.70
N LEU A 68 -1.25 -20.87 36.51
CA LEU A 68 -0.10 -20.08 36.08
C LEU A 68 0.86 -20.90 35.20
N ASP A 69 1.04 -22.20 35.50
CA ASP A 69 1.83 -23.09 34.65
C ASP A 69 1.14 -23.30 33.29
N ILE A 70 -0.20 -23.40 33.29
CA ILE A 70 -1.01 -23.45 32.07
C ILE A 70 -0.83 -22.16 31.25
N LEU A 71 -0.92 -21.00 31.89
CA LEU A 71 -0.71 -19.71 31.23
C LEU A 71 0.69 -19.62 30.57
N ALA A 72 1.73 -20.03 31.29
CA ALA A 72 3.11 -20.03 30.78
C ALA A 72 3.24 -20.98 29.56
N SER A 73 2.67 -22.19 29.65
CA SER A 73 2.68 -23.15 28.54
C SER A 73 1.93 -22.64 27.32
N VAL A 74 0.75 -22.05 27.52
CA VAL A 74 -0.04 -21.46 26.42
C VAL A 74 0.72 -20.33 25.75
N ARG A 75 1.33 -19.43 26.51
CA ARG A 75 2.11 -18.32 25.96
C ARG A 75 3.31 -18.76 25.12
N ALA A 76 3.94 -19.88 25.49
CA ALA A 76 5.06 -20.44 24.76
C ALA A 76 4.65 -21.05 23.38
N HIS A 77 3.43 -21.63 23.28
CA HIS A 77 3.00 -22.39 22.13
C HIS A 77 1.95 -21.66 21.27
N ASP A 78 1.05 -20.88 21.86
CA ASP A 78 0.04 -20.07 21.18
C ASP A 78 -0.11 -18.71 21.87
N PRO A 79 0.68 -17.69 21.46
CA PRO A 79 0.58 -16.35 22.00
C PRO A 79 -0.77 -15.66 21.73
N GLU A 80 -1.59 -16.20 20.82
CA GLU A 80 -2.89 -15.64 20.42
C GLU A 80 -4.05 -16.15 21.29
N ALA A 81 -3.89 -17.28 21.98
CA ALA A 81 -4.91 -17.81 22.88
C ALA A 81 -5.14 -16.88 24.07
N VAL A 82 -6.39 -16.64 24.41
CA VAL A 82 -6.76 -15.73 25.51
C VAL A 82 -7.03 -16.53 26.79
N VAL A 83 -6.24 -16.27 27.83
CA VAL A 83 -6.32 -16.98 29.12
C VAL A 83 -6.94 -16.09 30.19
N ILE A 84 -8.00 -16.59 30.84
CA ILE A 84 -8.68 -15.98 31.99
C ILE A 84 -8.41 -16.87 33.20
N LEU A 85 -7.93 -16.27 34.30
CA LEU A 85 -7.64 -16.98 35.53
C LEU A 85 -8.81 -16.87 36.52
N MET A 86 -9.22 -17.98 37.14
CA MET A 86 -10.21 -18.02 38.22
C MET A 86 -9.46 -18.24 39.55
N THR A 87 -9.79 -17.51 40.61
CA THR A 87 -9.08 -17.64 41.91
C THR A 87 -10.03 -17.48 43.10
N ALA A 88 -9.85 -18.30 44.09
CA ALA A 88 -10.55 -18.19 45.40
C ALA A 88 -9.97 -17.08 46.30
N GLN A 89 -8.71 -16.68 46.09
CA GLN A 89 -8.04 -15.61 46.83
C GLN A 89 -7.51 -14.53 45.91
N ALA A 90 -8.20 -13.39 45.88
CA ALA A 90 -7.71 -12.20 45.20
C ALA A 90 -6.83 -11.39 46.17
N SER A 91 -5.51 -11.48 46.03
CA SER A 91 -4.65 -10.42 46.52
C SER A 91 -4.30 -9.47 45.36
N LEU A 92 -4.17 -8.19 45.63
CA LEU A 92 -3.78 -7.19 44.63
C LEU A 92 -2.45 -7.60 43.92
N GLN A 93 -1.53 -8.21 44.69
CA GLN A 93 -0.25 -8.69 44.18
C GLN A 93 -0.40 -9.88 43.22
N SER A 94 -1.30 -10.81 43.51
CA SER A 94 -1.58 -11.98 42.62
C SER A 94 -2.23 -11.56 41.34
N ALA A 95 -3.13 -10.58 41.37
CA ALA A 95 -3.80 -10.02 40.18
C ALA A 95 -2.82 -9.30 39.28
N ILE A 96 -1.97 -8.44 39.83
CA ILE A 96 -0.93 -7.72 39.06
C ILE A 96 0.08 -8.72 38.47
N GLY A 97 0.48 -9.76 39.22
CA GLY A 97 1.36 -10.82 38.73
C GLY A 97 0.76 -11.60 37.55
N ALA A 98 -0.53 -11.92 37.60
CA ALA A 98 -1.21 -12.63 36.54
C ALA A 98 -1.29 -11.82 35.25
N VAL A 99 -1.61 -10.54 35.32
CA VAL A 99 -1.67 -9.64 34.17
C VAL A 99 -0.28 -9.39 33.58
N ASN A 100 0.72 -9.21 34.40
CA ASN A 100 2.12 -9.04 33.95
C ASN A 100 2.67 -10.31 33.27
N ASN A 101 2.19 -11.48 33.63
CA ASN A 101 2.51 -12.75 32.96
C ASN A 101 1.64 -13.03 31.73
N GLY A 102 0.82 -12.09 31.30
CA GLY A 102 0.08 -12.14 30.05
C GLY A 102 -1.32 -12.74 30.15
N ALA A 103 -1.91 -12.94 31.34
CA ALA A 103 -3.34 -13.27 31.43
C ALA A 103 -4.19 -12.09 30.90
N PHE A 104 -5.28 -12.42 30.18
CA PHE A 104 -6.22 -11.40 29.68
C PHE A 104 -7.00 -10.76 30.83
N TYR A 105 -7.44 -11.59 31.73
CA TYR A 105 -8.20 -11.17 32.91
C TYR A 105 -8.07 -12.18 34.04
N TYR A 106 -8.45 -11.78 35.26
CA TYR A 106 -8.66 -12.71 36.35
C TYR A 106 -10.03 -12.46 36.97
N ILE A 107 -10.69 -13.50 37.45
CA ILE A 107 -11.98 -13.43 38.13
C ILE A 107 -11.91 -14.10 39.50
N GLN A 108 -12.49 -13.48 40.51
CA GLN A 108 -12.52 -14.01 41.87
C GLN A 108 -13.73 -14.91 42.09
N LYS A 109 -13.51 -16.13 42.62
CA LYS A 109 -14.55 -17.00 43.10
C LYS A 109 -14.97 -16.57 44.54
N PRO A 110 -16.31 -16.60 44.87
CA PRO A 110 -17.43 -16.86 43.98
C PRO A 110 -17.77 -15.67 43.10
N PHE A 111 -18.06 -15.93 41.84
CA PHE A 111 -18.42 -14.91 40.84
C PHE A 111 -19.89 -15.01 40.43
N LYS A 112 -20.46 -13.92 39.96
CA LYS A 112 -21.79 -13.91 39.35
C LYS A 112 -21.76 -14.41 37.92
N ASN A 113 -22.79 -15.13 37.49
CA ASN A 113 -22.88 -15.65 36.12
C ASN A 113 -22.75 -14.53 35.06
N GLU A 114 -23.40 -13.37 35.30
CA GLU A 114 -23.33 -12.20 34.42
C GLU A 114 -21.91 -11.64 34.29
N GLU A 115 -21.14 -11.65 35.37
CA GLU A 115 -19.76 -11.18 35.40
C GLU A 115 -18.86 -12.10 34.55
N LEU A 116 -18.96 -13.41 34.73
CA LEU A 116 -18.20 -14.38 33.95
C LEU A 116 -18.51 -14.26 32.46
N VAL A 117 -19.80 -14.18 32.08
CA VAL A 117 -20.26 -14.04 30.70
C VAL A 117 -19.72 -12.77 30.09
N ALA A 118 -19.78 -11.64 30.79
CA ALA A 118 -19.27 -10.36 30.32
C ALA A 118 -17.76 -10.41 30.01
N ILE A 119 -16.98 -11.04 30.89
CA ILE A 119 -15.53 -11.23 30.70
C ILE A 119 -15.23 -12.13 29.51
N VAL A 120 -15.93 -13.25 29.38
CA VAL A 120 -15.73 -14.20 28.28
C VAL A 120 -16.12 -13.57 26.93
N ARG A 121 -17.21 -12.81 26.85
CA ARG A 121 -17.60 -12.06 25.64
C ARG A 121 -16.53 -11.03 25.24
N ARG A 122 -16.04 -10.24 26.22
CA ARG A 122 -14.97 -9.27 25.98
C ARG A 122 -13.68 -9.94 25.52
N ALA A 123 -13.35 -11.10 26.05
CA ALA A 123 -12.20 -11.90 25.65
C ALA A 123 -12.34 -12.41 24.19
N ALA A 124 -13.52 -12.90 23.81
CA ALA A 124 -13.83 -13.36 22.46
C ALA A 124 -13.76 -12.19 21.45
N GLU A 125 -14.33 -11.04 21.77
CA GLU A 125 -14.27 -9.84 20.95
C GLU A 125 -12.81 -9.36 20.73
N HIS A 126 -12.03 -9.30 21.81
CA HIS A 126 -10.62 -8.94 21.73
C HIS A 126 -9.82 -9.87 20.81
N ARG A 127 -10.06 -11.19 20.87
CA ARG A 127 -9.41 -12.16 20.01
C ARG A 127 -9.84 -11.97 18.53
N ASN A 128 -11.14 -11.80 18.29
CA ASN A 128 -11.67 -11.58 16.94
C ASN A 128 -11.08 -10.35 16.30
N LEU A 129 -11.02 -9.22 17.02
CA LEU A 129 -10.39 -7.98 16.55
C LEU A 129 -8.89 -8.16 16.23
N ARG A 130 -8.15 -8.90 17.06
CA ARG A 130 -6.74 -9.22 16.78
C ARG A 130 -6.60 -10.08 15.53
N ARG A 131 -7.42 -11.09 15.36
CA ARG A 131 -7.41 -11.99 14.21
C ARG A 131 -7.76 -11.22 12.92
N GLU A 132 -8.80 -10.39 12.97
CA GLU A 132 -9.19 -9.53 11.84
C GLU A 132 -8.08 -8.55 11.47
N ASN A 133 -7.47 -7.89 12.44
CA ASN A 133 -6.34 -6.99 12.22
C ASN A 133 -5.14 -7.72 11.59
N LYS A 134 -4.84 -8.97 12.03
CA LYS A 134 -3.78 -9.80 11.46
C LYS A 134 -4.10 -10.21 10.02
N THR A 135 -5.36 -10.60 9.75
CA THR A 135 -5.82 -10.94 8.40
C THR A 135 -5.76 -9.74 7.49
N LEU A 136 -6.27 -8.57 7.93
CA LEU A 136 -6.21 -7.33 7.19
C LEU A 136 -4.76 -6.89 6.92
N LYS A 137 -3.87 -6.99 7.91
CA LYS A 137 -2.44 -6.74 7.72
C LYS A 137 -1.78 -7.72 6.76
N ALA A 138 -2.17 -8.99 6.77
CA ALA A 138 -1.67 -10.00 5.84
C ALA A 138 -2.20 -9.76 4.41
N GLU A 139 -3.46 -9.33 4.28
CA GLU A 139 -4.05 -8.94 3.00
C GLU A 139 -3.42 -7.65 2.45
N MET A 140 -3.17 -6.66 3.31
CA MET A 140 -2.41 -5.46 2.93
C MET A 140 -1.00 -5.82 2.46
N LYS A 141 -0.28 -6.69 3.19
CA LYS A 141 1.04 -7.20 2.75
C LYS A 141 0.98 -8.01 1.45
N ARG A 142 -0.11 -8.72 1.17
CA ARG A 142 -0.31 -9.42 -0.12
C ARG A 142 -0.61 -8.47 -1.27
N ARG A 143 -1.27 -7.34 -1.01
CA ARG A 143 -1.52 -6.28 -2.00
C ARG A 143 -0.29 -5.42 -2.24
N ASP A 144 0.52 -5.20 -1.21
CA ASP A 144 1.75 -4.45 -1.31
C ASP A 144 2.84 -5.29 -1.95
N TRP A 145 3.54 -4.72 -2.91
CA TRP A 145 4.75 -5.30 -3.49
C TRP A 145 5.86 -5.29 -2.42
N SER A 146 5.87 -6.31 -1.54
CA SER A 146 6.93 -6.49 -0.53
C SER A 146 8.09 -7.25 -1.18
N GLY A 147 9.17 -6.55 -1.46
CA GLY A 147 10.37 -7.15 -2.03
C GLY A 147 11.20 -6.15 -2.82
N LYS A 148 12.33 -6.61 -3.35
CA LYS A 148 13.18 -5.80 -4.23
C LYS A 148 12.39 -5.44 -5.49
N PRO A 149 12.35 -4.15 -5.89
CA PRO A 149 11.67 -3.72 -7.12
C PRO A 149 12.24 -4.45 -8.34
N VAL A 150 11.35 -4.93 -9.22
CA VAL A 150 11.71 -5.76 -10.37
C VAL A 150 12.35 -4.90 -11.47
N GLY A 151 13.46 -5.39 -12.03
CA GLY A 151 14.21 -4.79 -13.13
C GLY A 151 15.66 -5.21 -13.11
N ALA A 152 16.27 -5.26 -14.28
CA ALA A 152 17.67 -5.64 -14.50
C ALA A 152 18.45 -4.61 -15.32
N SER A 153 17.78 -3.59 -15.88
CA SER A 153 18.42 -2.55 -16.67
C SER A 153 19.43 -1.77 -15.82
N LYS A 154 20.53 -1.37 -16.42
CA LYS A 154 21.62 -0.66 -15.74
C LYS A 154 21.14 0.60 -15.06
N ILE A 155 20.34 1.42 -15.76
CA ILE A 155 19.82 2.68 -15.26
C ILE A 155 18.85 2.47 -14.07
N TRP A 156 18.10 1.36 -14.06
CA TRP A 156 17.23 1.00 -12.95
C TRP A 156 18.03 0.54 -11.74
N LEU A 157 19.03 -0.30 -11.95
CA LEU A 157 19.92 -0.80 -10.89
C LEU A 157 20.73 0.35 -10.25
N GLU A 158 21.18 1.33 -11.02
CA GLU A 158 21.81 2.55 -10.49
C GLU A 158 20.87 3.33 -9.57
N ALA A 159 19.61 3.52 -9.96
CA ALA A 159 18.61 4.16 -9.10
C ALA A 159 18.35 3.36 -7.82
N LEU A 160 18.27 2.03 -7.90
CA LEU A 160 18.11 1.17 -6.73
C LEU A 160 19.33 1.18 -5.82
N HIS A 161 20.55 1.25 -6.36
CA HIS A 161 21.77 1.35 -5.56
C HIS A 161 21.79 2.63 -4.71
N VAL A 162 21.34 3.76 -5.27
CA VAL A 162 21.16 4.99 -4.50
C VAL A 162 20.11 4.80 -3.41
N ALA A 163 18.98 4.13 -3.74
CA ALA A 163 17.91 3.84 -2.77
C ALA A 163 18.41 2.95 -1.61
N GLU A 164 19.22 1.92 -1.90
CA GLU A 164 19.86 1.05 -0.90
C GLU A 164 20.82 1.85 0.00
N SER A 165 21.65 2.70 -0.60
CA SER A 165 22.63 3.52 0.13
C SER A 165 21.96 4.50 1.10
N VAL A 166 20.86 5.13 0.69
CA VAL A 166 20.15 6.12 1.50
C VAL A 166 19.27 5.48 2.57
N ALA A 167 18.91 4.21 2.41
CA ALA A 167 18.04 3.50 3.36
C ALA A 167 18.59 3.49 4.78
N ALA A 168 19.92 3.36 4.94
CA ALA A 168 20.60 3.36 6.24
C ALA A 168 20.59 4.73 6.95
N THR A 169 20.18 5.82 6.29
CA THR A 169 20.18 7.17 6.84
C THR A 169 18.76 7.65 7.17
N ASP A 170 18.64 8.69 8.00
CA ASP A 170 17.36 9.39 8.26
C ASP A 170 17.14 10.60 7.34
N SER A 171 17.95 10.75 6.30
CA SER A 171 17.84 11.84 5.35
C SER A 171 16.51 11.81 4.59
N THR A 172 16.00 12.99 4.25
CA THR A 172 14.83 13.13 3.36
C THR A 172 15.23 12.69 1.95
N VAL A 173 14.35 11.93 1.30
CA VAL A 173 14.55 11.42 -0.06
C VAL A 173 13.48 12.00 -0.97
N LEU A 174 13.88 12.53 -2.12
CA LEU A 174 12.99 12.98 -3.17
C LEU A 174 13.05 11.99 -4.36
N LEU A 175 11.94 11.33 -4.64
CA LEU A 175 11.77 10.44 -5.78
C LEU A 175 11.18 11.22 -6.95
N GLN A 176 11.90 11.31 -8.06
CA GLN A 176 11.46 12.01 -9.27
C GLN A 176 11.22 11.00 -10.38
N GLY A 177 10.23 11.26 -11.22
CA GLY A 177 9.94 10.41 -12.39
C GLY A 177 8.48 10.49 -12.80
N GLU A 178 8.20 10.07 -14.01
CA GLU A 178 6.86 10.08 -14.59
C GLU A 178 5.85 9.29 -13.75
N SER A 179 4.56 9.56 -13.97
CA SER A 179 3.50 8.76 -13.32
C SER A 179 3.63 7.29 -13.71
N GLY A 180 3.45 6.39 -12.74
CA GLY A 180 3.49 4.95 -12.98
C GLY A 180 4.89 4.33 -13.10
N THR A 181 5.99 5.05 -12.87
CA THR A 181 7.37 4.51 -12.90
C THR A 181 7.72 3.60 -11.72
N GLY A 182 6.92 3.62 -10.63
CA GLY A 182 7.12 2.81 -9.43
C GLY A 182 7.67 3.59 -8.23
N LYS A 183 7.46 4.90 -8.14
CA LYS A 183 7.94 5.76 -7.03
C LYS A 183 7.53 5.22 -5.65
N GLU A 184 6.27 4.81 -5.48
CA GLU A 184 5.79 4.25 -4.21
C GLU A 184 6.49 2.93 -3.86
N VAL A 185 6.73 2.06 -4.86
CA VAL A 185 7.46 0.79 -4.68
C VAL A 185 8.88 1.04 -4.19
N VAL A 186 9.58 2.03 -4.79
CA VAL A 186 10.93 2.40 -4.36
C VAL A 186 10.93 3.08 -2.98
N ALA A 187 9.92 3.92 -2.67
CA ALA A 187 9.78 4.51 -1.33
C ALA A 187 9.63 3.43 -0.25
N ARG A 188 8.79 2.43 -0.51
CA ARG A 188 8.60 1.28 0.38
C ARG A 188 9.88 0.45 0.51
N TYR A 189 10.59 0.21 -0.60
CA TYR A 189 11.87 -0.49 -0.59
C TYR A 189 12.92 0.22 0.28
N VAL A 190 13.03 1.55 0.17
CA VAL A 190 13.89 2.36 1.06
C VAL A 190 13.49 2.21 2.53
N HIS A 191 12.18 2.21 2.81
CA HIS A 191 11.67 2.00 4.17
C HIS A 191 12.03 0.61 4.71
N ASP A 192 11.76 -0.44 3.92
CA ASP A 192 11.97 -1.84 4.34
C ASP A 192 13.45 -2.15 4.65
N LEU A 193 14.37 -1.51 3.91
CA LEU A 193 15.82 -1.63 4.15
C LEU A 193 16.35 -0.73 5.28
N SER A 194 15.53 0.19 5.79
CA SER A 194 15.95 1.13 6.84
C SER A 194 15.86 0.53 8.23
N SER A 195 16.46 1.19 9.21
CA SER A 195 16.29 0.87 10.65
C SER A 195 14.82 0.96 11.11
N ARG A 196 13.96 1.57 10.29
CA ARG A 196 12.52 1.77 10.54
C ARG A 196 11.64 0.75 9.81
N GLY A 197 12.18 -0.25 9.12
CA GLY A 197 11.45 -1.24 8.31
C GLY A 197 10.39 -2.05 9.06
N SER A 198 10.52 -2.18 10.40
CA SER A 198 9.50 -2.79 11.27
C SER A 198 8.44 -1.81 11.79
N LYS A 199 8.61 -0.50 11.55
CA LYS A 199 7.74 0.58 12.00
C LYS A 199 6.66 0.89 10.93
N PRO A 200 5.64 1.72 11.24
CA PRO A 200 4.63 2.09 10.26
C PRO A 200 5.21 2.79 9.03
N PHE A 201 4.70 2.42 7.85
CA PHE A 201 4.85 3.17 6.60
C PHE A 201 3.49 3.75 6.25
N LEU A 202 3.34 5.07 6.37
CA LEU A 202 2.12 5.77 6.00
C LEU A 202 2.35 6.53 4.70
N SER A 203 1.37 6.52 3.81
CA SER A 203 1.42 7.21 2.52
C SER A 203 0.19 8.07 2.30
N ILE A 204 0.37 9.18 1.60
CA ILE A 204 -0.72 10.04 1.12
C ILE A 204 -0.37 10.57 -0.27
N ASN A 205 -1.35 10.58 -1.17
CA ASN A 205 -1.25 11.29 -2.44
C ASN A 205 -1.78 12.71 -2.26
N CYS A 206 -0.90 13.71 -2.43
CA CYS A 206 -1.24 15.12 -2.22
C CYS A 206 -2.16 15.70 -3.30
N GLY A 207 -2.21 15.09 -4.49
CA GLY A 207 -3.11 15.51 -5.57
C GLY A 207 -4.51 14.88 -5.50
N ALA A 208 -4.71 13.85 -4.66
CA ALA A 208 -5.98 13.12 -4.62
C ALA A 208 -7.07 13.78 -3.77
N LEU A 209 -6.73 14.76 -2.93
CA LEU A 209 -7.63 15.37 -1.95
C LEU A 209 -7.73 16.89 -2.16
N PRO A 210 -8.93 17.48 -1.92
CA PRO A 210 -9.05 18.94 -1.77
C PRO A 210 -8.14 19.46 -0.65
N GLU A 211 -7.64 20.69 -0.78
CA GLU A 211 -6.66 21.31 0.13
C GLU A 211 -7.04 21.19 1.61
N SER A 212 -8.27 21.55 1.96
CA SER A 212 -8.73 21.53 3.36
C SER A 212 -8.74 20.13 3.97
N LEU A 213 -9.08 19.11 3.16
CA LEU A 213 -9.02 17.72 3.58
C LEU A 213 -7.57 17.23 3.66
N LEU A 214 -6.73 17.58 2.69
CA LEU A 214 -5.31 17.25 2.70
C LEU A 214 -4.62 17.79 3.97
N GLU A 215 -4.85 19.07 4.31
CA GLU A 215 -4.30 19.66 5.53
C GLU A 215 -4.78 18.96 6.80
N SER A 216 -6.07 18.65 6.87
CA SER A 216 -6.65 17.90 7.98
C SER A 216 -6.08 16.48 8.12
N GLU A 217 -5.82 15.79 7.01
CA GLU A 217 -5.17 14.46 7.02
C GLU A 217 -3.70 14.57 7.43
N LEU A 218 -2.95 15.51 6.85
CA LEU A 218 -1.51 15.67 7.11
C LEU A 218 -1.23 16.09 8.55
N PHE A 219 -1.85 17.18 8.99
CA PHE A 219 -1.51 17.89 10.22
C PHE A 219 -2.45 17.58 11.38
N GLY A 220 -3.64 17.02 11.11
CA GLY A 220 -4.71 16.86 12.07
C GLY A 220 -5.51 18.15 12.28
N HIS A 221 -6.56 18.09 13.08
CA HIS A 221 -7.37 19.24 13.43
C HIS A 221 -7.99 19.12 14.82
N VAL A 222 -8.29 20.27 15.42
CA VAL A 222 -9.08 20.33 16.65
C VAL A 222 -10.56 20.56 16.32
N LYS A 223 -11.43 20.10 17.19
CA LYS A 223 -12.89 20.26 17.07
C LYS A 223 -13.24 21.73 16.84
N GLY A 224 -14.10 22.00 15.85
CA GLY A 224 -14.57 23.35 15.52
C GLY A 224 -13.64 24.17 14.64
N SER A 225 -12.52 23.64 14.16
CA SER A 225 -11.55 24.37 13.33
C SER A 225 -12.04 24.70 11.92
N PHE A 226 -13.03 23.94 11.41
CA PHE A 226 -13.72 24.21 10.13
C PHE A 226 -15.11 23.57 10.12
N THR A 227 -15.92 23.89 9.13
CA THR A 227 -17.27 23.30 8.95
C THR A 227 -17.14 21.79 8.69
N GLY A 228 -17.59 20.97 9.67
CA GLY A 228 -17.47 19.52 9.64
C GLY A 228 -16.47 18.93 10.66
N ALA A 229 -15.66 19.74 11.32
CA ALA A 229 -14.76 19.30 12.40
C ALA A 229 -15.53 18.99 13.70
N SER A 230 -16.24 17.86 13.73
CA SER A 230 -17.10 17.45 14.86
C SER A 230 -16.32 16.90 16.06
N ARG A 231 -15.08 16.46 15.85
CA ARG A 231 -14.16 15.90 16.87
C ARG A 231 -12.72 16.26 16.53
N ASP A 232 -11.82 16.08 17.50
CA ASP A 232 -10.39 16.17 17.24
C ASP A 232 -9.95 15.00 16.35
N LYS A 233 -9.00 15.27 15.45
CA LYS A 233 -8.39 14.26 14.58
C LYS A 233 -6.88 14.36 14.64
N GLU A 234 -6.22 13.25 14.88
CA GLU A 234 -4.77 13.14 14.78
C GLU A 234 -4.32 13.12 13.31
N GLY A 235 -3.28 13.92 12.99
CA GLY A 235 -2.71 13.98 11.66
C GLY A 235 -1.75 12.83 11.37
N LEU A 236 -1.57 12.53 10.08
CA LEU A 236 -0.72 11.43 9.62
C LEU A 236 0.76 11.62 10.01
N PHE A 237 1.26 12.85 10.12
CA PHE A 237 2.62 13.10 10.62
C PHE A 237 2.82 12.61 12.06
N SER A 238 1.82 12.80 12.93
CA SER A 238 1.85 12.28 14.31
C SER A 238 1.62 10.77 14.33
N ALA A 239 0.65 10.29 13.56
CA ALA A 239 0.30 8.87 13.50
C ALA A 239 1.43 7.98 12.94
N ALA A 240 2.33 8.52 12.13
CA ALA A 240 3.51 7.81 11.63
C ALA A 240 4.52 7.48 12.76
N GLY A 241 4.50 8.20 13.87
CA GLY A 241 5.41 7.98 15.01
C GLY A 241 6.88 7.95 14.59
N ASP A 242 7.60 6.90 14.97
CA ASP A 242 9.00 6.64 14.56
C ASP A 242 9.12 5.94 13.19
N GLY A 243 8.04 5.86 12.44
CA GLY A 243 8.00 5.20 11.13
C GLY A 243 8.49 6.07 9.98
N THR A 244 7.95 5.81 8.80
CA THR A 244 8.22 6.58 7.57
C THR A 244 6.92 7.15 7.03
N PHE A 245 6.96 8.41 6.62
CA PHE A 245 5.83 9.08 5.97
C PHE A 245 6.18 9.39 4.52
N PHE A 246 5.39 8.86 3.60
CA PHE A 246 5.55 9.03 2.16
C PHE A 246 4.53 10.02 1.62
N LEU A 247 5.04 11.10 0.99
CA LEU A 247 4.27 12.16 0.35
C LEU A 247 4.34 11.97 -1.17
N ASP A 248 3.31 11.39 -1.77
CA ASP A 248 3.25 11.26 -3.23
C ASP A 248 2.66 12.52 -3.87
N GLU A 249 3.13 12.85 -5.06
CA GLU A 249 2.72 14.03 -5.85
C GLU A 249 2.85 15.35 -5.05
N ILE A 250 3.99 15.54 -4.37
CA ILE A 250 4.24 16.72 -3.54
C ILE A 250 4.14 18.04 -4.32
N GLY A 251 4.41 18.02 -5.63
CA GLY A 251 4.27 19.17 -6.52
C GLY A 251 2.83 19.66 -6.73
N GLU A 252 1.82 18.90 -6.29
CA GLU A 252 0.40 19.30 -6.35
C GLU A 252 -0.05 20.11 -5.12
N THR A 253 0.81 20.29 -4.12
CA THR A 253 0.47 21.02 -2.90
C THR A 253 0.37 22.52 -3.12
N THR A 254 -0.57 23.15 -2.42
CA THR A 254 -0.73 24.61 -2.46
C THR A 254 0.39 25.34 -1.68
N PRO A 255 0.68 26.61 -1.97
CA PRO A 255 1.66 27.39 -1.22
C PRO A 255 1.41 27.42 0.29
N ALA A 256 0.14 27.42 0.73
CA ALA A 256 -0.22 27.39 2.16
C ALA A 256 0.19 26.06 2.81
N THR A 257 -0.11 24.95 2.17
CA THR A 257 0.30 23.61 2.63
C THR A 257 1.83 23.47 2.61
N GLN A 258 2.52 24.01 1.60
CA GLN A 258 3.98 23.99 1.51
C GLN A 258 4.66 24.70 2.70
N VAL A 259 4.11 25.81 3.19
CA VAL A 259 4.62 26.51 4.39
C VAL A 259 4.55 25.61 5.63
N LYS A 260 3.43 24.90 5.82
CA LYS A 260 3.25 23.97 6.95
C LYS A 260 4.19 22.77 6.84
N LEU A 261 4.36 22.22 5.63
CA LEU A 261 5.31 21.12 5.35
C LEU A 261 6.74 21.54 5.65
N LEU A 262 7.14 22.75 5.25
CA LEU A 262 8.47 23.29 5.54
C LEU A 262 8.73 23.30 7.05
N ARG A 263 7.76 23.77 7.83
CA ARG A 263 7.86 23.78 9.29
C ARG A 263 8.07 22.36 9.85
N VAL A 264 7.31 21.39 9.39
CA VAL A 264 7.47 19.98 9.82
C VAL A 264 8.88 19.46 9.50
N LEU A 265 9.39 19.74 8.31
CA LEU A 265 10.71 19.27 7.88
C LEU A 265 11.88 19.97 8.59
N GLN A 266 11.71 21.25 8.96
CA GLN A 266 12.76 22.03 9.62
C GLN A 266 12.76 21.89 11.13
N GLN A 267 11.57 22.05 11.74
CA GLN A 267 11.42 22.10 13.20
C GLN A 267 11.10 20.73 13.81
N ARG A 268 10.71 19.75 12.97
CA ARG A 268 10.25 18.44 13.44
C ARG A 268 9.02 18.55 14.34
N GLU A 269 8.14 19.50 14.03
CA GLU A 269 6.92 19.78 14.76
C GLU A 269 5.74 19.98 13.82
N VAL A 270 4.56 19.59 14.26
CA VAL A 270 3.29 19.80 13.57
C VAL A 270 2.32 20.56 14.47
N ILE A 271 1.63 21.55 13.89
CA ILE A 271 0.52 22.22 14.57
C ILE A 271 -0.79 21.77 13.89
N PRO A 272 -1.70 21.12 14.63
CA PRO A 272 -3.02 20.77 14.09
C PRO A 272 -3.80 22.01 13.65
N VAL A 273 -4.64 21.86 12.63
CA VAL A 273 -5.48 22.97 12.13
C VAL A 273 -6.40 23.46 13.25
N GLY A 274 -6.34 24.76 13.53
CA GLY A 274 -7.09 25.40 14.62
C GLY A 274 -6.45 25.29 16.01
N ALA A 275 -5.32 24.61 16.15
CA ALA A 275 -4.55 24.56 17.40
C ALA A 275 -3.41 25.60 17.42
N THR A 276 -2.88 25.87 18.62
CA THR A 276 -1.71 26.74 18.84
C THR A 276 -0.49 25.95 19.31
N GLU A 277 -0.72 24.76 19.87
CA GLU A 277 0.33 23.91 20.42
C GLU A 277 0.98 23.05 19.33
N ALA A 278 2.31 23.04 19.32
CA ALA A 278 3.08 22.19 18.44
C ALA A 278 3.26 20.79 19.06
N LYS A 279 3.22 19.76 18.20
CA LYS A 279 3.48 18.36 18.57
C LYS A 279 4.73 17.87 17.85
N PRO A 280 5.62 17.12 18.51
CA PRO A 280 6.85 16.61 17.87
C PRO A 280 6.53 15.58 16.78
N VAL A 281 7.36 15.56 15.73
CA VAL A 281 7.28 14.60 14.61
C VAL A 281 8.62 13.88 14.48
N HIS A 282 8.59 12.56 14.65
CA HIS A 282 9.76 11.70 14.57
C HIS A 282 9.86 10.93 13.25
N ALA A 283 8.82 10.98 12.43
CA ALA A 283 8.74 10.26 11.16
C ALA A 283 9.86 10.68 10.20
N ARG A 284 10.45 9.68 9.51
CA ARG A 284 11.28 9.92 8.33
C ARG A 284 10.38 10.30 7.16
N VAL A 285 10.77 11.29 6.37
CA VAL A 285 10.00 11.74 5.22
C VAL A 285 10.64 11.27 3.91
N ILE A 286 9.84 10.69 3.04
CA ILE A 286 10.15 10.42 1.64
C ILE A 286 9.09 11.15 0.82
N ALA A 287 9.49 11.93 -0.17
CA ALA A 287 8.59 12.65 -1.06
C ALA A 287 8.74 12.15 -2.50
N ALA A 288 7.67 12.22 -3.28
CA ALA A 288 7.70 11.89 -4.70
C ALA A 288 6.97 12.94 -5.55
N THR A 289 7.42 13.10 -6.78
CA THR A 289 6.80 14.00 -7.75
C THR A 289 7.02 13.50 -9.18
N ASN A 290 6.07 13.80 -10.05
CA ASN A 290 6.16 13.66 -11.50
C ASN A 290 6.43 15.01 -12.19
N ARG A 291 6.38 16.13 -11.45
CA ARG A 291 6.65 17.47 -11.95
C ARG A 291 8.11 17.83 -11.83
N ASP A 292 8.58 18.68 -12.72
CA ASP A 292 9.84 19.38 -12.58
C ASP A 292 9.69 20.52 -11.54
N LEU A 293 10.15 20.27 -10.29
CA LEU A 293 10.00 21.25 -9.21
C LEU A 293 10.82 22.52 -9.44
N GLU A 294 11.94 22.46 -10.18
CA GLU A 294 12.72 23.64 -10.51
C GLU A 294 11.96 24.56 -11.46
N GLU A 295 11.24 23.98 -12.41
CA GLU A 295 10.35 24.71 -13.31
C GLU A 295 9.15 25.29 -12.55
N GLU A 296 8.56 24.52 -11.63
CA GLU A 296 7.46 25.00 -10.76
C GLU A 296 7.91 26.13 -9.81
N ILE A 297 9.18 26.14 -9.37
CA ILE A 297 9.75 27.26 -8.62
C ILE A 297 9.82 28.52 -9.48
N LYS A 298 10.30 28.41 -10.72
CA LYS A 298 10.36 29.56 -11.66
C LYS A 298 8.98 30.14 -11.94
N ARG A 299 7.94 29.30 -11.98
CA ARG A 299 6.54 29.70 -12.16
C ARG A 299 5.89 30.26 -10.90
N GLY A 300 6.54 30.14 -9.74
CA GLY A 300 6.00 30.58 -8.45
C GLY A 300 4.97 29.62 -7.83
N HIS A 301 4.82 28.42 -8.36
CA HIS A 301 3.90 27.41 -7.85
C HIS A 301 4.49 26.56 -6.72
N PHE A 302 5.83 26.48 -6.65
CA PHE A 302 6.53 25.73 -5.61
C PHE A 302 7.59 26.61 -4.92
N ARG A 303 7.73 26.46 -3.60
CA ARG A 303 8.68 27.25 -2.82
C ARG A 303 10.07 26.67 -2.89
N SER A 304 11.06 27.52 -3.14
CA SER A 304 12.46 27.11 -3.20
C SER A 304 13.01 26.61 -1.86
N ASP A 305 12.58 27.19 -0.73
CA ASP A 305 13.02 26.77 0.61
C ASP A 305 12.54 25.34 0.95
N LEU A 306 11.31 24.98 0.57
CA LEU A 306 10.79 23.62 0.71
C LEU A 306 11.53 22.64 -0.21
N PHE A 307 11.79 23.04 -1.46
CA PHE A 307 12.55 22.21 -2.41
C PHE A 307 13.90 21.80 -1.85
N TYR A 308 14.72 22.75 -1.39
CA TYR A 308 16.04 22.43 -0.83
C TYR A 308 15.98 21.56 0.42
N ARG A 309 14.88 21.58 1.17
CA ARG A 309 14.69 20.72 2.34
C ARG A 309 14.22 19.32 1.98
N LEU A 310 13.48 19.16 0.89
CA LEU A 310 13.06 17.87 0.34
C LEU A 310 14.19 17.21 -0.47
N ASN A 311 14.90 17.99 -1.27
CA ASN A 311 15.93 17.52 -2.20
C ASN A 311 17.31 17.37 -1.53
N VAL A 312 17.37 16.64 -0.40
CA VAL A 312 18.64 16.29 0.24
C VAL A 312 19.31 15.16 -0.55
N ILE A 313 18.56 14.15 -0.92
CA ILE A 313 18.98 13.07 -1.81
C ILE A 313 17.89 12.87 -2.84
N SER A 314 18.23 13.03 -4.12
CA SER A 314 17.32 12.81 -5.23
C SER A 314 17.57 11.46 -5.89
N ILE A 315 16.48 10.73 -6.19
CA ILE A 315 16.50 9.50 -6.98
C ILE A 315 15.57 9.69 -8.17
N VAL A 316 16.15 9.70 -9.36
CA VAL A 316 15.40 9.83 -10.61
C VAL A 316 15.07 8.43 -11.12
N LEU A 317 13.78 8.10 -11.24
CA LEU A 317 13.32 6.82 -11.76
C LEU A 317 13.11 6.92 -13.27
N PRO A 318 13.78 6.06 -14.05
CA PRO A 318 13.67 6.10 -15.49
C PRO A 318 12.27 5.65 -15.97
N PRO A 319 11.71 6.30 -17.00
CA PRO A 319 10.49 5.84 -17.64
C PRO A 319 10.71 4.47 -18.31
N LEU A 320 9.63 3.70 -18.48
CA LEU A 320 9.71 2.31 -18.95
C LEU A 320 10.27 2.21 -20.38
N ARG A 321 10.02 3.20 -21.25
CA ARG A 321 10.59 3.29 -22.60
C ARG A 321 12.12 3.34 -22.63
N ASN A 322 12.77 3.78 -21.56
CA ASN A 322 14.23 3.83 -21.43
C ASN A 322 14.82 2.54 -20.83
N ARG A 323 13.97 1.55 -20.50
CA ARG A 323 14.38 0.24 -19.94
C ARG A 323 13.55 -0.90 -20.53
N PRO A 324 13.54 -1.07 -21.87
CA PRO A 324 12.71 -2.08 -22.54
C PRO A 324 13.07 -3.51 -22.14
N GLU A 325 14.32 -3.78 -21.73
CA GLU A 325 14.77 -5.06 -21.20
C GLU A 325 14.05 -5.48 -19.91
N ASP A 326 13.52 -4.52 -19.13
CA ASP A 326 12.77 -4.80 -17.90
C ASP A 326 11.34 -5.26 -18.17
N ILE A 327 10.78 -5.02 -19.37
CA ILE A 327 9.40 -5.33 -19.71
C ILE A 327 9.11 -6.81 -19.56
N SER A 328 10.00 -7.69 -20.02
CA SER A 328 9.81 -9.13 -19.91
C SER A 328 9.77 -9.60 -18.44
N LEU A 329 10.67 -9.09 -17.61
CA LEU A 329 10.75 -9.42 -16.18
C LEU A 329 9.54 -8.91 -15.41
N LEU A 330 9.10 -7.69 -15.71
CA LEU A 330 7.91 -7.10 -15.13
C LEU A 330 6.66 -7.89 -15.53
N ALA A 331 6.54 -8.26 -16.81
CA ALA A 331 5.41 -9.02 -17.32
C ALA A 331 5.30 -10.39 -16.64
N GLU A 332 6.41 -11.11 -16.52
CA GLU A 332 6.45 -12.40 -15.84
C GLU A 332 6.04 -12.26 -14.36
N ALA A 333 6.58 -11.26 -13.67
CA ALA A 333 6.25 -11.00 -12.27
C ALA A 333 4.76 -10.65 -12.06
N PHE A 334 4.17 -9.83 -12.93
CA PHE A 334 2.74 -9.47 -12.87
C PHE A 334 1.84 -10.66 -13.17
N LEU A 335 2.15 -11.44 -14.21
CA LEU A 335 1.36 -12.63 -14.56
C LEU A 335 1.42 -13.71 -13.48
N LYS A 336 2.59 -13.92 -12.88
CA LYS A 336 2.76 -14.82 -11.73
C LYS A 336 1.89 -14.37 -10.55
N ARG A 337 1.97 -13.09 -10.18
CA ARG A 337 1.16 -12.51 -9.10
C ARG A 337 -0.33 -12.62 -9.37
N ALA A 338 -0.77 -12.32 -10.60
CA ALA A 338 -2.17 -12.43 -10.99
C ALA A 338 -2.69 -13.86 -10.91
N ALA A 339 -1.85 -14.85 -11.24
CA ALA A 339 -2.17 -16.27 -11.11
C ALA A 339 -2.26 -16.72 -9.64
N GLU A 340 -1.30 -16.31 -8.79
CA GLU A 340 -1.31 -16.60 -7.35
C GLU A 340 -2.59 -16.06 -6.66
N LEU A 341 -3.01 -14.83 -7.01
CA LEU A 341 -4.23 -14.24 -6.46
C LEU A 341 -5.51 -14.98 -6.86
N ARG A 342 -5.53 -15.63 -8.05
CA ARG A 342 -6.66 -16.39 -8.55
C ARG A 342 -6.58 -17.87 -8.22
N GLY A 343 -5.47 -18.36 -7.67
CA GLY A 343 -5.23 -19.80 -7.45
C GLY A 343 -5.07 -20.58 -8.76
N GLU A 344 -4.59 -19.92 -9.83
CA GLU A 344 -4.37 -20.47 -11.16
C GLU A 344 -2.88 -20.66 -11.45
N SER A 345 -2.56 -21.45 -12.49
CA SER A 345 -1.19 -21.50 -12.99
C SER A 345 -0.84 -20.23 -13.76
N PRO A 346 0.40 -19.69 -13.63
CA PRO A 346 0.82 -18.50 -14.36
C PRO A 346 0.80 -18.76 -15.88
N ARG A 347 0.30 -17.77 -16.63
CA ARG A 347 0.25 -17.81 -18.10
C ARG A 347 1.54 -17.21 -18.67
N SER A 348 1.95 -17.69 -19.85
CA SER A 348 3.08 -17.13 -20.60
C SER A 348 2.59 -16.13 -21.65
N LEU A 349 3.45 -15.22 -22.09
CA LEU A 349 3.21 -14.38 -23.27
C LEU A 349 3.62 -15.10 -24.53
N SER A 350 2.92 -14.89 -25.64
CA SER A 350 3.44 -15.29 -26.97
C SER A 350 4.64 -14.40 -27.36
N THR A 351 5.48 -14.85 -28.26
CA THR A 351 6.65 -14.09 -28.72
C THR A 351 6.21 -12.77 -29.37
N GLU A 352 5.17 -12.81 -30.18
CA GLU A 352 4.61 -11.64 -30.88
C GLU A 352 4.04 -10.62 -29.88
N ALA A 353 3.39 -11.11 -28.79
CA ALA A 353 2.87 -10.24 -27.74
C ALA A 353 4.02 -9.53 -26.98
N LEU A 354 5.09 -10.25 -26.65
CA LEU A 354 6.25 -9.69 -25.98
C LEU A 354 6.97 -8.65 -26.86
N GLU A 355 7.15 -8.93 -28.14
CA GLU A 355 7.77 -8.00 -29.09
C GLU A 355 6.95 -6.71 -29.26
N ALA A 356 5.62 -6.83 -29.33
CA ALA A 356 4.74 -5.66 -29.39
C ALA A 356 4.86 -4.80 -28.13
N MET A 357 4.89 -5.44 -26.97
CA MET A 357 5.07 -4.75 -25.68
C MET A 357 6.42 -4.04 -25.57
N GLN A 358 7.50 -4.61 -26.10
CA GLN A 358 8.84 -4.00 -26.08
C GLN A 358 8.96 -2.79 -27.02
N ARG A 359 8.14 -2.74 -28.09
CA ARG A 359 8.11 -1.62 -29.05
C ARG A 359 7.24 -0.45 -28.59
N TYR A 360 6.29 -0.71 -27.71
CA TYR A 360 5.35 0.33 -27.25
C TYR A 360 6.02 1.27 -26.22
N SER A 361 5.70 2.56 -26.29
CA SER A 361 6.35 3.62 -25.50
C SER A 361 5.92 3.68 -24.03
N TRP A 362 4.81 3.03 -23.66
CA TRP A 362 4.27 2.98 -22.31
C TRP A 362 4.15 4.37 -21.64
N PRO A 363 3.32 5.27 -22.14
CA PRO A 363 3.16 6.61 -21.54
C PRO A 363 2.69 6.57 -20.09
N GLY A 364 1.93 5.55 -19.67
CA GLY A 364 1.57 5.27 -18.28
C GLY A 364 2.55 4.35 -17.55
N ASN A 365 3.72 4.10 -18.14
CA ASN A 365 4.81 3.34 -17.55
C ASN A 365 4.39 1.94 -17.01
N VAL A 366 4.91 1.54 -15.86
CA VAL A 366 4.66 0.21 -15.24
C VAL A 366 3.20 0.03 -14.85
N ARG A 367 2.49 1.10 -14.44
CA ARG A 367 1.05 1.02 -14.11
C ARG A 367 0.20 0.68 -15.34
N GLU A 368 0.53 1.23 -16.49
CA GLU A 368 -0.15 0.89 -17.74
C GLU A 368 0.16 -0.53 -18.20
N LEU A 369 1.42 -0.97 -18.07
CA LEU A 369 1.85 -2.33 -18.34
C LEU A 369 1.09 -3.34 -17.47
N GLU A 370 1.02 -3.11 -16.15
CA GLU A 370 0.28 -3.96 -15.20
C GLU A 370 -1.19 -4.10 -15.59
N ASN A 371 -1.88 -2.98 -15.87
CA ASN A 371 -3.27 -2.98 -16.29
C ASN A 371 -3.50 -3.71 -17.63
N ALA A 372 -2.58 -3.55 -18.59
CA ALA A 372 -2.65 -4.23 -19.87
C ALA A 372 -2.52 -5.75 -19.71
N LEU A 373 -1.60 -6.20 -18.88
CA LEU A 373 -1.38 -7.63 -18.58
C LEU A 373 -2.53 -8.24 -17.79
N GLU A 374 -3.06 -7.52 -16.78
CA GLU A 374 -4.21 -7.98 -16.02
C GLU A 374 -5.42 -8.21 -16.92
N ARG A 375 -5.73 -7.24 -17.80
CA ARG A 375 -6.77 -7.37 -18.81
C ARG A 375 -6.52 -8.54 -19.77
N ALA A 376 -5.31 -8.66 -20.29
CA ALA A 376 -4.94 -9.73 -21.20
C ALA A 376 -5.03 -11.10 -20.56
N ALA A 377 -4.63 -11.23 -19.30
CA ALA A 377 -4.76 -12.47 -18.53
C ALA A 377 -6.22 -12.87 -18.25
N ILE A 378 -7.15 -11.92 -18.18
CA ILE A 378 -8.60 -12.20 -18.05
C ILE A 378 -9.18 -12.66 -19.38
N LEU A 379 -8.81 -12.02 -20.49
CA LEU A 379 -9.40 -12.25 -21.82
C LEU A 379 -8.81 -13.48 -22.53
N ALA A 380 -7.56 -13.85 -22.25
CA ALA A 380 -6.91 -14.98 -22.89
C ALA A 380 -7.55 -16.31 -22.51
N LYS A 381 -7.81 -17.17 -23.50
CA LYS A 381 -8.27 -18.54 -23.32
C LYS A 381 -7.04 -19.48 -23.44
N GLY A 382 -6.67 -20.16 -22.34
CA GLY A 382 -5.54 -21.11 -22.36
C GLY A 382 -4.33 -20.63 -21.57
N SER A 383 -3.18 -21.33 -21.74
CA SER A 383 -1.95 -21.12 -20.97
C SER A 383 -1.05 -20.00 -21.54
N SER A 384 -1.31 -19.54 -22.78
CA SER A 384 -0.55 -18.48 -23.43
C SER A 384 -1.43 -17.28 -23.76
N ILE A 385 -0.91 -16.08 -23.58
CA ILE A 385 -1.53 -14.81 -23.90
C ILE A 385 -1.12 -14.40 -25.32
N PRO A 386 -2.02 -14.46 -26.31
CA PRO A 386 -1.72 -14.07 -27.69
C PRO A 386 -1.70 -12.54 -27.84
N LEU A 387 -1.10 -12.06 -28.93
CA LEU A 387 -1.07 -10.63 -29.29
C LEU A 387 -2.47 -10.00 -29.28
N SER A 388 -3.49 -10.71 -29.76
CA SER A 388 -4.89 -10.24 -29.84
C SER A 388 -5.55 -9.99 -28.47
N ALA A 389 -4.97 -10.49 -27.38
CA ALA A 389 -5.46 -10.24 -26.02
C ALA A 389 -4.94 -8.91 -25.44
N LEU A 390 -3.89 -8.33 -26.03
CA LEU A 390 -3.35 -7.04 -25.63
C LEU A 390 -4.28 -5.89 -26.07
N PRO A 391 -4.22 -4.73 -25.40
CA PRO A 391 -4.93 -3.54 -25.86
C PRO A 391 -4.52 -3.13 -27.29
N GLU A 392 -5.48 -2.69 -28.10
CA GLU A 392 -5.27 -2.29 -29.50
C GLU A 392 -4.11 -1.28 -29.67
N ARG A 393 -3.99 -0.32 -28.75
CA ARG A 393 -2.91 0.67 -28.73
C ARG A 393 -1.49 0.09 -28.56
N VAL A 394 -1.37 -1.12 -28.00
CA VAL A 394 -0.10 -1.83 -27.87
C VAL A 394 0.19 -2.65 -29.13
N VAL A 395 -0.85 -3.19 -29.77
CA VAL A 395 -0.76 -3.99 -30.98
C VAL A 395 -0.49 -3.09 -32.20
N GLU A 396 -1.23 -2.00 -32.29
CA GLU A 396 -1.10 -0.98 -33.34
C GLU A 396 -0.76 0.35 -32.68
N PRO A 397 0.50 0.63 -32.40
CA PRO A 397 0.86 1.95 -31.89
C PRO A 397 0.50 2.98 -32.94
N LYS A 398 -0.60 3.71 -32.70
CA LYS A 398 -0.89 4.90 -33.50
C LYS A 398 0.33 5.78 -33.40
N SER A 399 0.99 6.05 -34.52
CA SER A 399 2.03 7.07 -34.58
C SER A 399 1.52 8.30 -33.86
N ASP A 400 2.25 8.75 -32.85
CA ASP A 400 1.91 9.97 -32.11
C ASP A 400 1.54 11.07 -33.13
N PRO A 401 0.48 11.83 -32.90
CA PRO A 401 0.18 12.95 -33.77
C PRO A 401 1.45 13.82 -33.81
N LEU A 402 1.86 14.21 -35.00
CA LEU A 402 3.07 14.97 -35.32
C LEU A 402 3.22 16.32 -34.56
N VAL A 403 2.27 16.59 -33.66
CA VAL A 403 2.29 17.75 -32.74
C VAL A 403 2.39 17.21 -31.33
N SER A 404 3.62 17.13 -30.82
CA SER A 404 3.85 16.88 -29.40
C SER A 404 3.40 18.11 -28.60
N ASP A 405 2.63 17.87 -27.52
CA ASP A 405 2.20 18.87 -26.53
C ASP A 405 3.35 19.46 -25.68
N THR A 406 4.60 19.34 -26.15
CA THR A 406 5.72 20.02 -25.52
C THR A 406 5.73 21.47 -25.98
N SER A 407 5.30 22.35 -25.11
CA SER A 407 5.33 23.80 -25.20
C SER A 407 6.73 24.37 -25.48
N GLN A 408 7.16 24.27 -26.75
CA GLN A 408 8.16 25.18 -27.29
C GLN A 408 7.46 25.95 -28.40
N SER A 409 7.34 27.27 -28.21
CA SER A 409 6.85 28.30 -29.11
C SER A 409 5.88 27.79 -30.21
N ASN A 410 4.62 28.23 -30.16
CA ASN A 410 3.59 27.88 -31.13
C ASN A 410 4.21 27.71 -32.53
N PRO A 411 4.17 26.48 -33.11
CA PRO A 411 4.76 26.23 -34.41
C PRO A 411 4.11 27.14 -35.43
N THR A 412 4.88 27.71 -36.36
CA THR A 412 4.34 28.52 -37.41
C THR A 412 3.42 27.66 -38.28
N LEU A 413 2.41 28.27 -38.94
CA LEU A 413 1.55 27.58 -39.90
C LEU A 413 2.34 26.81 -40.96
N ASP A 414 3.48 27.32 -41.36
CA ASP A 414 4.40 26.71 -42.33
C ASP A 414 5.01 25.40 -41.79
N THR A 415 5.34 25.34 -40.48
CA THR A 415 5.85 24.14 -39.83
C THR A 415 4.77 23.05 -39.72
N ILE A 416 3.55 23.43 -39.35
CA ILE A 416 2.41 22.51 -39.27
C ILE A 416 2.05 21.99 -40.69
N GLU A 417 2.01 22.85 -41.65
CA GLU A 417 1.69 22.51 -43.04
C GLU A 417 2.73 21.52 -43.60
N ARG A 418 4.01 21.78 -43.41
CA ARG A 418 5.09 20.87 -43.81
C ARG A 418 4.93 19.50 -43.19
N ALA A 419 4.72 19.42 -41.88
CA ALA A 419 4.57 18.18 -41.13
C ALA A 419 3.35 17.38 -41.63
N TYR A 420 2.23 18.06 -41.89
CA TYR A 420 1.01 17.41 -42.38
C TYR A 420 1.15 16.90 -43.80
N ILE A 421 1.78 17.66 -44.71
CA ILE A 421 2.07 17.21 -46.08
C ILE A 421 2.96 15.96 -46.07
N MET A 422 4.01 15.93 -45.24
CA MET A 422 4.89 14.77 -45.10
C MET A 422 4.13 13.53 -44.61
N TRP A 423 3.35 13.69 -43.57
CA TRP A 423 2.59 12.61 -43.00
C TRP A 423 1.61 11.97 -43.99
N VAL A 424 0.87 12.80 -44.76
CA VAL A 424 -0.04 12.30 -45.81
C VAL A 424 0.76 11.62 -46.93
N LEU A 425 1.91 12.16 -47.32
CA LEU A 425 2.76 11.58 -48.36
C LEU A 425 3.29 10.20 -47.99
N GLU A 426 3.75 10.03 -46.72
CA GLU A 426 4.19 8.75 -46.18
C GLU A 426 3.02 7.73 -46.12
N ASN A 427 1.86 8.14 -45.62
CA ASN A 427 0.68 7.27 -45.53
C ASN A 427 0.16 6.80 -46.90
N GLU A 428 0.31 7.62 -47.94
CA GLU A 428 -0.04 7.27 -49.30
C GLU A 428 1.12 6.61 -50.08
N GLY A 429 2.17 6.14 -49.33
CA GLY A 429 3.29 5.41 -49.93
C GLY A 429 4.09 6.20 -50.96
N GLY A 430 4.18 7.52 -50.80
CA GLY A 430 4.87 8.42 -51.76
C GLY A 430 4.06 8.77 -53.00
N ASN A 431 2.78 8.40 -53.10
CA ASN A 431 1.92 8.67 -54.25
C ASN A 431 1.48 10.13 -54.27
N LYS A 432 2.23 11.00 -54.98
CA LYS A 432 2.01 12.46 -55.04
C LYS A 432 0.59 12.83 -55.57
N PRO A 433 0.03 12.21 -56.61
CA PRO A 433 -1.35 12.49 -57.05
C PRO A 433 -2.38 12.23 -55.97
N ARG A 434 -2.29 11.08 -55.27
CA ARG A 434 -3.24 10.70 -54.24
C ARG A 434 -3.08 11.56 -52.97
N THR A 435 -1.85 11.92 -52.67
CA THR A 435 -1.55 12.89 -51.60
C THR A 435 -2.20 14.23 -51.83
N ALA A 436 -2.14 14.74 -53.05
CA ALA A 436 -2.79 16.00 -53.41
C ALA A 436 -4.32 15.93 -53.25
N GLU A 437 -4.94 14.80 -53.67
CA GLU A 437 -6.37 14.54 -53.50
C GLU A 437 -6.78 14.54 -52.00
N VAL A 438 -6.03 13.81 -51.16
CA VAL A 438 -6.28 13.73 -49.69
C VAL A 438 -6.11 15.09 -49.01
N LEU A 439 -5.11 15.87 -49.43
CA LEU A 439 -4.88 17.21 -48.93
C LEU A 439 -5.88 18.25 -49.47
N GLY A 440 -6.69 17.92 -50.46
CA GLY A 440 -7.66 18.84 -51.10
C GLY A 440 -6.97 19.99 -51.85
N ILE A 441 -5.75 19.77 -52.37
CA ILE A 441 -4.99 20.77 -53.11
C ILE A 441 -4.68 20.28 -54.56
N ASP A 442 -4.44 21.22 -55.45
CA ASP A 442 -4.02 20.89 -56.81
C ASP A 442 -2.61 20.23 -56.79
N PRO A 443 -2.36 19.18 -57.63
CA PRO A 443 -1.08 18.51 -57.73
C PRO A 443 0.11 19.46 -57.99
N SER A 444 -0.09 20.52 -58.78
CA SER A 444 0.94 21.53 -59.02
C SER A 444 1.30 22.33 -57.74
N THR A 445 0.29 22.55 -56.87
CA THR A 445 0.47 23.21 -55.59
C THR A 445 1.26 22.31 -54.60
N LEU A 446 0.96 20.99 -54.60
CA LEU A 446 1.72 20.01 -53.83
C LEU A 446 3.18 19.97 -54.29
N HIS A 447 3.45 19.87 -55.58
CA HIS A 447 4.81 19.87 -56.11
C HIS A 447 5.57 21.12 -55.73
N ARG A 448 4.99 22.30 -55.80
CA ARG A 448 5.63 23.57 -55.41
C ARG A 448 5.92 23.60 -53.89
N LYS A 449 5.06 23.02 -53.07
CA LYS A 449 5.26 22.94 -51.62
C LYS A 449 6.35 21.93 -51.27
N LEU A 450 6.39 20.76 -51.94
CA LEU A 450 7.44 19.76 -51.74
C LEU A 450 8.82 20.31 -52.13
N ALA A 451 8.92 21.03 -53.28
CA ALA A 451 10.16 21.69 -53.70
C ALA A 451 10.60 22.79 -52.72
N ARG A 452 9.63 23.56 -52.17
CA ARG A 452 9.93 24.60 -51.18
C ARG A 452 10.48 24.02 -49.85
N TYR A 453 10.08 22.81 -49.51
CA TYR A 453 10.50 22.16 -48.26
C TYR A 453 11.66 21.19 -48.44
N ASP A 454 12.36 21.17 -49.59
CA ASP A 454 13.45 20.24 -49.97
C ASP A 454 13.05 18.74 -49.83
N LEU A 455 11.81 18.40 -50.20
CA LEU A 455 11.24 17.06 -50.03
C LEU A 455 11.00 16.36 -51.42
N ASP A 456 11.60 16.84 -52.48
CA ASP A 456 11.47 16.31 -53.83
C ASP A 456 12.53 15.21 -54.11
N GLY A 457 12.78 14.32 -53.16
CA GLY A 457 13.68 13.20 -53.31
C GLY A 457 12.96 11.91 -53.66
#